data_b2ceb68abac5cb9316213996d591d585
#
_entry.id   b2ceb68abac5cb9316213996d591d585
#
_cell.length_a   1.000
_cell.length_b   1.000
_cell.length_c   1.000
_cell.angle_alpha   90.00
_cell.angle_beta   90.00
_cell.angle_gamma   90.00
#
_symmetry.space_group_name_H-M   'P 1'
#
loop_
_entity.id
_entity.type
_entity.pdbx_description
1 polymer ?
#
loop_
_entity_poly.entity_id
_entity_poly.type
_entity_poly.pdbx_seq_one_letter_code
_entity_poly.pdbx_strand_id
1 'polypeptide(L)'
;MRPALFDASIYIAAFRLGNEALVALRRISSDAPLWMSSVVLEELYAGADNRERPSVERMERDYNRIKRILVPNLSDWTRTGRVLRALAQKYGFERIGQGRLTNDALIAMSAARLGIRVFTAKERDHRRLAAFSDCQWQVISL
;
A
#
# COMPACT_ATOMS: atom_id res chain seq x y z
N MET A 1 0.08 -9.71 -17.67
CA MET A 1 0.88 -9.23 -16.54
C MET A 1 0.00 -8.46 -15.58
N ARG A 2 0.01 -8.89 -14.34
CA ARG A 2 -0.80 -8.23 -13.32
C ARG A 2 -0.21 -6.91 -12.91
N PRO A 3 -1.00 -5.84 -12.82
CA PRO A 3 -0.51 -4.62 -12.22
C PRO A 3 -0.21 -4.81 -10.73
N ALA A 4 0.73 -4.03 -10.24
CA ALA A 4 1.22 -4.14 -8.86
C ALA A 4 1.37 -2.76 -8.23
N LEU A 5 1.25 -2.69 -6.92
CA LEU A 5 1.64 -1.52 -6.15
C LEU A 5 2.40 -1.93 -4.89
N PHE A 6 3.24 -1.05 -4.41
CA PHE A 6 3.94 -1.23 -3.14
C PHE A 6 3.23 -0.42 -2.06
N ASP A 7 3.06 -0.99 -0.86
CA ASP A 7 2.59 -0.20 0.27
C ASP A 7 3.73 0.66 0.84
N ALA A 8 3.40 1.51 1.81
CA ALA A 8 4.37 2.44 2.38
C ALA A 8 5.54 1.73 3.05
N SER A 9 5.33 0.54 3.63
CA SER A 9 6.39 -0.20 4.32
C SER A 9 7.56 -0.53 3.40
N ILE A 10 7.28 -0.82 2.13
CA ILE A 10 8.30 -1.11 1.12
C ILE A 10 9.13 0.14 0.81
N TYR A 11 8.46 1.28 0.56
CA TYR A 11 9.16 2.53 0.26
C TYR A 11 9.97 3.03 1.46
N ILE A 12 9.44 2.92 2.66
CA ILE A 12 10.15 3.31 3.89
C ILE A 12 11.41 2.48 4.06
N ALA A 13 11.32 1.16 3.87
CA ALA A 13 12.49 0.29 3.91
C ALA A 13 13.51 0.65 2.83
N ALA A 14 13.05 0.94 1.61
CA ALA A 14 13.92 1.34 0.51
C ALA A 14 14.65 2.66 0.80
N PHE A 15 13.97 3.64 1.39
CA PHE A 15 14.60 4.90 1.77
C PHE A 15 15.70 4.70 2.83
N ARG A 16 15.51 3.76 3.76
CA ARG A 16 16.50 3.45 4.79
C ARG A 16 17.70 2.67 4.24
N LEU A 17 17.47 1.77 3.28
CA LEU A 17 18.50 0.91 2.71
C LEU A 17 19.20 1.51 1.50
N GLY A 18 18.66 2.61 0.95
CA GLY A 18 19.25 3.35 -0.16
C GLY A 18 18.81 2.87 -1.54
N ASN A 19 19.49 3.39 -2.57
CA ASN A 19 19.10 3.20 -3.97
C ASN A 19 19.15 1.75 -4.45
N GLU A 20 20.02 0.93 -3.87
CA GLU A 20 20.12 -0.49 -4.24
C GLU A 20 18.84 -1.25 -3.94
N ALA A 21 18.18 -0.92 -2.82
CA ALA A 21 16.89 -1.53 -2.48
C ALA A 21 15.80 -1.14 -3.49
N LEU A 22 15.78 0.11 -3.93
CA LEU A 22 14.83 0.55 -4.97
C LEU A 22 15.07 -0.16 -6.30
N VAL A 23 16.33 -0.36 -6.68
CA VAL A 23 16.68 -1.12 -7.90
C VAL A 23 16.20 -2.57 -7.78
N ALA A 24 16.39 -3.18 -6.62
CA ALA A 24 15.93 -4.55 -6.37
C ALA A 24 14.41 -4.66 -6.50
N LEU A 25 13.67 -3.68 -5.96
CA LEU A 25 12.20 -3.63 -6.07
C LEU A 25 11.76 -3.49 -7.53
N ARG A 26 12.44 -2.66 -8.31
CA ARG A 26 12.16 -2.51 -9.74
C ARG A 26 12.36 -3.80 -10.50
N ARG A 27 13.37 -4.60 -10.14
CA ARG A 27 13.60 -5.92 -10.76
C ARG A 27 12.47 -6.90 -10.44
N ILE A 28 12.01 -6.92 -9.19
CA ILE A 28 10.90 -7.79 -8.77
C ILE A 28 9.62 -7.43 -9.54
N SER A 29 9.44 -6.17 -9.87
CA SER A 29 8.26 -5.64 -10.54
C SER A 29 8.49 -5.31 -12.01
N SER A 30 9.63 -5.72 -12.60
CA SER A 30 10.04 -5.29 -13.94
C SER A 30 9.04 -5.63 -15.04
N ASP A 31 8.26 -6.68 -14.85
CA ASP A 31 7.29 -7.16 -15.84
C ASP A 31 5.86 -6.71 -15.52
N ALA A 32 5.66 -5.93 -14.46
CA ALA A 32 4.33 -5.53 -14.03
C ALA A 32 4.15 -4.00 -14.14
N PRO A 33 3.00 -3.51 -14.64
CA PRO A 33 2.69 -2.09 -14.54
C PRO A 33 2.60 -1.68 -13.07
N LEU A 34 3.40 -0.69 -12.67
CA LEU A 34 3.39 -0.19 -11.30
C LEU A 34 2.39 0.94 -11.13
N TRP A 35 1.67 0.87 -10.02
CA TRP A 35 0.74 1.89 -9.58
C TRP A 35 1.19 2.48 -8.25
N MET A 36 0.82 3.71 -8.00
CA MET A 36 0.99 4.39 -6.73
C MET A 36 -0.38 4.61 -6.10
N SER A 37 -0.52 4.25 -4.82
CA SER A 37 -1.74 4.56 -4.08
C SER A 37 -1.67 5.96 -3.48
N SER A 38 -2.75 6.72 -3.57
CA SER A 38 -2.84 8.02 -2.90
C SER A 38 -2.77 7.88 -1.37
N VAL A 39 -3.21 6.75 -0.84
CA VAL A 39 -3.08 6.44 0.60
C VAL A 39 -1.61 6.26 0.97
N VAL A 40 -0.84 5.57 0.12
CA VAL A 40 0.60 5.40 0.31
C VAL A 40 1.30 6.76 0.24
N LEU A 41 0.92 7.62 -0.70
CA LEU A 41 1.49 8.97 -0.79
C LEU A 41 1.25 9.77 0.50
N GLU A 42 0.04 9.71 1.05
CA GLU A 42 -0.27 10.37 2.32
C GLU A 42 0.68 9.89 3.43
N GLU A 43 0.86 8.58 3.56
CA GLU A 43 1.75 8.01 4.56
C GLU A 43 3.22 8.42 4.36
N LEU A 44 3.66 8.43 3.10
CA LEU A 44 5.04 8.82 2.76
C LEU A 44 5.29 10.30 3.06
N TYR A 45 4.35 11.19 2.72
CA TYR A 45 4.47 12.61 3.05
C TYR A 45 4.45 12.85 4.56
N ALA A 46 3.62 12.12 5.28
CA ALA A 46 3.53 12.27 6.73
C ALA A 46 4.81 11.82 7.44
N GLY A 47 5.50 10.81 6.91
CA GLY A 47 6.68 10.23 7.53
C GLY A 47 8.01 10.67 6.96
N ALA A 48 8.04 11.36 5.82
CA ALA A 48 9.27 11.73 5.14
C ALA A 48 9.99 12.90 5.85
N ASP A 49 11.30 12.78 6.01
CA ASP A 49 12.14 13.88 6.45
C ASP A 49 12.45 14.82 5.26
N ASN A 50 13.22 15.89 5.53
CA ASN A 50 13.54 16.87 4.51
C ASN A 50 14.38 16.30 3.35
N ARG A 51 15.14 15.23 3.59
CA ARG A 51 15.94 14.57 2.55
C ARG A 51 15.10 13.65 1.68
N GLU A 52 14.09 13.03 2.26
CA GLU A 52 13.23 12.06 1.58
C GLU A 52 12.12 12.73 0.79
N ARG A 53 11.66 13.91 1.23
CA ARG A 53 10.54 14.62 0.60
C ARG A 53 10.69 14.82 -0.91
N PRO A 54 11.85 15.24 -1.45
CA PRO A 54 12.00 15.39 -2.89
C PRO A 54 11.78 14.09 -3.67
N SER A 55 12.14 12.94 -3.08
CA SER A 55 11.89 11.63 -3.70
C SER A 55 10.41 11.32 -3.75
N VAL A 56 9.67 11.62 -2.69
CA VAL A 56 8.21 11.41 -2.64
C VAL A 56 7.51 12.31 -3.66
N GLU A 57 7.89 13.57 -3.72
CA GLU A 57 7.34 14.54 -4.70
C GLU A 57 7.59 14.09 -6.13
N ARG A 58 8.77 13.54 -6.40
CA ARG A 58 9.11 13.01 -7.72
C ARG A 58 8.25 11.80 -8.07
N MET A 59 8.05 10.88 -7.13
CA MET A 59 7.18 9.72 -7.35
C MET A 59 5.75 10.14 -7.65
N GLU A 60 5.19 11.06 -6.88
CA GLU A 60 3.84 11.57 -7.14
C GLU A 60 3.75 12.15 -8.55
N ARG A 61 4.69 12.99 -8.92
CA ARG A 61 4.72 13.64 -10.23
C ARG A 61 4.81 12.62 -11.38
N ASP A 62 5.69 11.63 -11.24
CA ASP A 62 5.93 10.62 -12.27
C ASP A 62 4.71 9.71 -12.44
N TYR A 63 4.12 9.21 -11.35
CA TYR A 63 2.92 8.38 -11.43
C TYR A 63 1.70 9.15 -11.90
N ASN A 64 1.58 10.43 -11.51
CA ASN A 64 0.49 11.27 -12.00
C ASN A 64 0.59 11.51 -13.50
N ARG A 65 1.80 11.69 -14.02
CA ARG A 65 2.04 11.90 -15.44
C ARG A 65 1.57 10.71 -16.28
N ILE A 66 1.82 9.49 -15.82
CA ILE A 66 1.41 8.28 -16.54
C ILE A 66 0.00 7.80 -16.14
N LYS A 67 -0.71 8.58 -15.34
CA LYS A 67 -2.10 8.30 -14.89
C LYS A 67 -2.23 6.96 -14.15
N ARG A 68 -1.26 6.67 -13.28
CA ARG A 68 -1.25 5.46 -12.47
C ARG A 68 -1.24 5.76 -10.97
N ILE A 69 -2.01 6.75 -10.55
CA ILE A 69 -2.30 6.96 -9.14
C ILE A 69 -3.69 6.38 -8.86
N LEU A 70 -3.72 5.42 -7.94
CA LEU A 70 -4.95 4.79 -7.48
C LEU A 70 -5.51 5.60 -6.32
N VAL A 71 -6.68 6.19 -6.55
CA VAL A 71 -7.40 6.96 -5.53
C VAL A 71 -8.64 6.16 -5.11
N PRO A 72 -8.82 5.88 -3.80
CA PRO A 72 -10.01 5.16 -3.34
C PRO A 72 -11.30 5.89 -3.68
N ASN A 73 -12.29 5.13 -4.14
CA ASN A 73 -13.64 5.65 -4.39
C ASN A 73 -14.54 5.38 -3.17
N LEU A 74 -15.79 5.82 -3.25
CA LEU A 74 -16.75 5.63 -2.15
C LEU A 74 -16.92 4.16 -1.77
N SER A 75 -17.00 3.27 -2.77
CA SER A 75 -17.13 1.84 -2.52
C SER A 75 -15.93 1.28 -1.76
N ASP A 76 -14.72 1.74 -2.09
CA ASP A 76 -13.51 1.33 -1.38
C ASP A 76 -13.55 1.74 0.09
N TRP A 77 -14.01 2.96 0.37
CA TRP A 77 -14.19 3.46 1.74
C TRP A 77 -15.20 2.63 2.53
N THR A 78 -16.36 2.36 1.94
CA THR A 78 -17.41 1.61 2.65
C THR A 78 -17.04 0.15 2.86
N ARG A 79 -16.38 -0.48 1.89
CA ARG A 79 -15.84 -1.85 2.03
C ARG A 79 -14.77 -1.90 3.12
N THR A 80 -13.90 -0.89 3.18
CA THR A 80 -12.90 -0.76 4.24
C THR A 80 -13.56 -0.75 5.60
N GLY A 81 -14.62 0.02 5.79
CA GLY A 81 -15.36 0.06 7.05
C GLY A 81 -15.92 -1.30 7.43
N ARG A 82 -16.49 -2.03 6.49
CA ARG A 82 -17.02 -3.38 6.73
C ARG A 82 -15.94 -4.38 7.12
N VAL A 83 -14.79 -4.32 6.44
CA VAL A 83 -13.65 -5.20 6.77
C VAL A 83 -13.11 -4.89 8.15
N LEU A 84 -12.97 -3.61 8.50
CA LEU A 84 -12.50 -3.20 9.81
C LEU A 84 -13.44 -3.68 10.92
N ARG A 85 -14.75 -3.61 10.69
CA ARG A 85 -15.74 -4.13 11.65
C ARG A 85 -15.56 -5.65 11.84
N ALA A 86 -15.42 -6.40 10.75
CA ALA A 86 -15.23 -7.86 10.82
C ALA A 86 -13.95 -8.22 11.57
N LEU A 87 -12.86 -7.48 11.33
CA LEU A 87 -11.60 -7.65 12.04
C LEU A 87 -11.72 -7.31 13.52
N ALA A 88 -12.45 -6.24 13.86
CA ALA A 88 -12.72 -5.85 15.24
C ALA A 88 -13.48 -6.94 16.00
N GLN A 89 -14.47 -7.55 15.36
CA GLN A 89 -15.25 -8.64 15.95
C GLN A 89 -14.38 -9.88 16.19
N LYS A 90 -13.43 -10.16 15.31
CA LYS A 90 -12.57 -11.34 15.43
C LYS A 90 -11.37 -11.12 16.37
N TYR A 91 -10.73 -9.96 16.31
CA TYR A 91 -9.47 -9.69 16.98
C TYR A 91 -9.56 -8.66 18.13
N GLY A 92 -10.71 -8.01 18.29
CA GLY A 92 -10.94 -6.99 19.31
C GLY A 92 -10.83 -5.57 18.79
N PHE A 93 -11.67 -4.67 19.34
CA PHE A 93 -11.78 -3.29 18.89
C PHE A 93 -10.53 -2.45 19.20
N GLU A 94 -9.81 -2.75 20.28
CA GLU A 94 -8.63 -1.98 20.69
C GLU A 94 -7.50 -2.03 19.66
N ARG A 95 -7.32 -3.17 19.02
CA ARG A 95 -6.26 -3.36 18.00
C ARG A 95 -6.52 -2.61 16.70
N ILE A 96 -7.79 -2.33 16.42
CA ILE A 96 -8.21 -1.68 15.17
C ILE A 96 -8.32 -0.17 15.34
N GLY A 97 -8.64 0.31 16.54
CA GLY A 97 -8.74 1.72 16.86
C GLY A 97 -7.43 2.50 16.81
N GLN A 98 -6.29 1.85 16.58
CA GLN A 98 -4.99 2.50 16.56
C GLN A 98 -4.57 3.04 15.18
N GLY A 99 -5.49 3.17 14.24
CA GLY A 99 -5.35 4.01 13.04
C GLY A 99 -4.60 3.45 11.85
N ARG A 100 -3.64 2.56 12.03
CA ARG A 100 -2.79 2.05 10.95
C ARG A 100 -3.51 1.06 10.04
N LEU A 101 -4.42 0.29 10.61
CA LEU A 101 -5.11 -0.75 9.86
C LEU A 101 -6.11 -0.17 8.85
N THR A 102 -6.63 1.02 9.12
CA THR A 102 -7.53 1.71 8.19
C THR A 102 -6.86 1.98 6.85
N ASN A 103 -5.63 2.51 6.87
CA ASN A 103 -4.90 2.80 5.64
C ASN A 103 -4.56 1.51 4.89
N ASP A 104 -4.09 0.47 5.59
CA ASP A 104 -3.79 -0.82 4.96
C ASP A 104 -5.05 -1.44 4.34
N ALA A 105 -6.18 -1.38 5.03
CA ALA A 105 -7.45 -1.87 4.50
C ALA A 105 -7.92 -1.07 3.29
N LEU A 106 -7.76 0.24 3.31
CA LEU A 106 -8.14 1.11 2.20
C LEU A 106 -7.28 0.85 0.96
N ILE A 107 -5.98 0.64 1.14
CA ILE A 107 -5.07 0.22 0.07
C ILE A 107 -5.55 -1.12 -0.51
N ALA A 108 -5.83 -2.10 0.35
CA ALA A 108 -6.26 -3.43 -0.06
C ALA A 108 -7.58 -3.41 -0.83
N MET A 109 -8.58 -2.66 -0.36
CA MET A 109 -9.88 -2.60 -1.02
C MET A 109 -9.80 -1.90 -2.37
N SER A 110 -9.09 -0.79 -2.46
CA SER A 110 -8.93 -0.07 -3.73
C SER A 110 -8.12 -0.87 -4.74
N ALA A 111 -7.08 -1.56 -4.31
CA ALA A 111 -6.28 -2.44 -5.17
C ALA A 111 -7.10 -3.61 -5.68
N ALA A 112 -7.89 -4.25 -4.82
CA ALA A 112 -8.74 -5.38 -5.19
C ALA A 112 -9.77 -4.99 -6.27
N ARG A 113 -10.34 -3.79 -6.17
CA ARG A 113 -11.30 -3.29 -7.17
C ARG A 113 -10.72 -3.26 -8.58
N LEU A 114 -9.44 -2.97 -8.72
CA LEU A 114 -8.76 -2.89 -10.03
C LEU A 114 -7.93 -4.13 -10.36
N GLY A 115 -7.96 -5.17 -9.53
CA GLY A 115 -7.15 -6.36 -9.76
C GLY A 115 -5.65 -6.12 -9.60
N ILE A 116 -5.26 -5.14 -8.80
CA ILE A 116 -3.86 -4.78 -8.55
C ILE A 116 -3.34 -5.59 -7.36
N ARG A 117 -2.18 -6.20 -7.54
CA ARG A 117 -1.52 -6.96 -6.47
C ARG A 117 -0.72 -6.02 -5.57
N VAL A 118 -0.88 -6.16 -4.26
CA VAL A 118 -0.18 -5.35 -3.27
C VAL A 118 1.07 -6.07 -2.78
N PHE A 119 2.22 -5.42 -2.85
CA PHE A 119 3.45 -5.89 -2.23
C PHE A 119 3.66 -5.17 -0.91
N THR A 120 3.99 -5.92 0.13
CA THR A 120 4.14 -5.41 1.49
C THR A 120 5.30 -6.08 2.21
N ALA A 121 5.89 -5.39 3.18
CA ALA A 121 6.78 -5.98 4.17
C ALA A 121 6.05 -6.44 5.44
N LYS A 122 4.75 -6.13 5.57
CA LYS A 122 3.91 -6.40 6.74
C LYS A 122 3.04 -7.64 6.54
N GLU A 123 3.58 -8.82 6.75
CA GLU A 123 2.86 -10.06 6.52
C GLU A 123 1.60 -10.19 7.38
N ARG A 124 1.71 -9.88 8.67
CA ARG A 124 0.64 -10.14 9.64
C ARG A 124 -0.63 -9.37 9.33
N ASP A 125 -0.52 -8.07 9.07
CA ASP A 125 -1.67 -7.21 8.86
C ASP A 125 -2.39 -7.55 7.56
N HIS A 126 -1.63 -7.80 6.49
CA HIS A 126 -2.22 -8.16 5.20
C HIS A 126 -2.83 -9.57 5.18
N ARG A 127 -2.27 -10.51 5.95
CA ARG A 127 -2.89 -11.82 6.11
C ARG A 127 -4.27 -11.72 6.74
N ARG A 128 -4.43 -10.87 7.74
CA ARG A 128 -5.72 -10.63 8.38
C ARG A 128 -6.72 -9.98 7.42
N LEU A 129 -6.28 -8.99 6.66
CA LEU A 129 -7.10 -8.30 5.68
C LEU A 129 -7.52 -9.24 4.55
N ALA A 130 -6.62 -10.10 4.08
CA ALA A 130 -6.91 -11.06 3.01
C ALA A 130 -7.98 -12.08 3.40
N ALA A 131 -8.11 -12.39 4.69
CA ALA A 131 -9.17 -13.30 5.18
C ALA A 131 -10.58 -12.73 5.01
N PHE A 132 -10.73 -11.40 4.87
CA PHE A 132 -12.01 -10.72 4.75
C PHE A 132 -12.17 -9.95 3.43
N SER A 133 -11.27 -10.16 2.48
CA SER A 133 -11.28 -9.47 1.21
C SER A 133 -10.70 -10.35 0.10
N ASP A 134 -10.93 -9.94 -1.14
CA ASP A 134 -10.37 -10.57 -2.33
C ASP A 134 -9.06 -9.91 -2.78
N CYS A 135 -8.41 -9.14 -1.91
CA CYS A 135 -7.15 -8.51 -2.20
C CYS A 135 -6.04 -9.54 -2.39
N GLN A 136 -5.29 -9.41 -3.47
CA GLN A 136 -4.10 -10.22 -3.72
C GLN A 136 -2.87 -9.47 -3.23
N TRP A 137 -2.09 -10.13 -2.40
CA TRP A 137 -0.90 -9.52 -1.80
C TRP A 137 0.26 -10.49 -1.76
N GLN A 138 1.46 -9.94 -1.69
CA GLN A 138 2.69 -10.69 -1.58
C GLN A 138 3.65 -10.00 -0.63
N VAL A 139 4.25 -10.76 0.28
CA VAL A 139 5.25 -10.24 1.21
C VAL A 139 6.60 -10.22 0.53
N ILE A 140 7.32 -9.11 0.69
CA ILE A 140 8.70 -8.95 0.23
C ILE A 140 9.58 -8.71 1.46
N SER A 141 10.65 -9.47 1.57
CA SER A 141 11.73 -9.22 2.53
C SER A 141 12.82 -8.38 1.87
N LEU A 142 13.16 -7.28 2.50
CA LEU A 142 14.24 -6.40 2.04
C LEU A 142 15.45 -6.50 2.96
#